data_992114ea711d117026b5030b8d1c807e
#
_entry.id   992114ea711d117026b5030b8d1c807e
#
_cell.length_a   1.000
_cell.length_b   1.000
_cell.length_c   1.000
_cell.angle_alpha   90.00
_cell.angle_beta   90.00
_cell.angle_gamma   90.00
#
_symmetry.space_group_name_H-M   'P 1'
#
loop_
_entity.id
_entity.type
_entity.pdbx_description
1 polymer ?
#
loop_
_entity_poly.entity_id
_entity_poly.type
_entity_poly.pdbx_seq_one_letter_code
_entity_poly.pdbx_strand_id
1 'polypeptide(L)'
;MKKIIVPTGYMGSGSSAITDLISEFRDCQNEFKTYEYVLLHCPNGLFDLEDKLLIGNNAIRSDEAIRSFETQMKKLYNKKFWWVGNYQKIISSNFMKITEEYINNIQEFNFPGYWYTHEEVNTKMFFKLLVRKPLKILTGNKVRFNKILKYSDGMRISYVDSNKFYEESHKYIYKIIEEIS
;
A
#
# COMPACT_ATOMS: atom_id res chain seq x y z
N MET A 1 12.19 24.40 -8.39
CA MET A 1 12.37 23.06 -7.80
C MET A 1 12.03 23.16 -6.33
N LYS A 2 11.00 22.46 -5.86
CA LYS A 2 10.62 22.46 -4.44
C LYS A 2 11.68 21.73 -3.62
N LYS A 3 12.07 22.30 -2.50
CA LYS A 3 12.94 21.66 -1.52
C LYS A 3 12.07 21.06 -0.42
N ILE A 4 12.35 19.83 -0.02
CA ILE A 4 11.62 19.12 1.02
C ILE A 4 12.54 19.01 2.23
N ILE A 5 12.04 19.41 3.39
CA ILE A 5 12.71 19.25 4.66
C ILE A 5 11.90 18.21 5.45
N VAL A 6 12.52 17.11 5.82
CA VAL A 6 11.90 16.02 6.59
C VAL A 6 12.59 15.93 7.96
N PRO A 7 12.08 16.59 9.00
CA PRO A 7 12.57 16.35 10.34
C PRO A 7 12.24 14.94 10.78
N THR A 8 13.25 14.16 11.14
CA THR A 8 13.09 12.80 11.63
C THR A 8 13.58 12.68 13.06
N GLY A 9 12.93 11.83 13.86
CA GLY A 9 13.34 11.60 15.23
C GLY A 9 12.51 10.49 15.87
N TYR A 10 13.04 9.92 16.96
CA TYR A 10 12.28 8.99 17.77
C TYR A 10 11.15 9.70 18.52
N MET A 11 10.13 8.97 18.93
CA MET A 11 9.03 9.50 19.72
C MET A 11 9.56 10.25 20.96
N GLY A 12 9.12 11.50 21.14
CA GLY A 12 9.57 12.37 22.23
C GLY A 12 10.91 13.08 22.01
N SER A 13 11.54 12.95 20.84
CA SER A 13 12.83 13.63 20.54
C SER A 13 12.71 15.11 20.16
N GLY A 14 11.49 15.64 20.07
CA GLY A 14 11.26 17.04 19.71
C GLY A 14 11.19 17.32 18.20
N SER A 15 11.08 16.31 17.35
CA SER A 15 10.95 16.49 15.89
C SER A 15 9.75 17.38 15.52
N SER A 16 8.63 17.27 16.22
CA SER A 16 7.47 18.14 16.01
C SER A 16 7.77 19.61 16.32
N ALA A 17 8.51 19.90 17.39
CA ALA A 17 8.91 21.27 17.72
C ALA A 17 9.83 21.88 16.66
N ILE A 18 10.74 21.09 16.10
CA ILE A 18 11.59 21.51 14.96
C ILE A 18 10.74 21.76 13.72
N THR A 19 9.74 20.91 13.44
CA THR A 19 8.81 21.09 12.32
C THR A 19 8.02 22.39 12.49
N ASP A 20 7.52 22.67 13.68
CA ASP A 20 6.80 23.91 13.98
C ASP A 20 7.71 25.13 13.79
N LEU A 21 8.94 25.07 14.30
CA LEU A 21 9.91 26.15 14.13
C LEU A 21 10.22 26.40 12.63
N ILE A 22 10.44 25.35 11.85
CA ILE A 22 10.70 25.48 10.42
C ILE A 22 9.49 26.09 9.69
N SER A 23 8.28 25.77 10.12
CA SER A 23 7.05 26.30 9.50
C SER A 23 6.81 27.81 9.73
N GLU A 24 7.56 28.44 10.66
CA GLU A 24 7.51 29.89 10.87
C GLU A 24 8.32 30.68 9.81
N PHE A 25 9.17 30.03 9.04
CA PHE A 25 9.90 30.70 7.96
C PHE A 25 8.98 30.95 6.77
N ARG A 26 9.06 32.15 6.17
CA ARG A 26 8.16 32.63 5.09
C ARG A 26 8.11 31.73 3.86
N ASP A 27 9.20 31.04 3.56
CA ASP A 27 9.36 30.20 2.38
C ASP A 27 9.07 28.70 2.68
N CYS A 28 8.63 28.39 3.90
CA CYS A 28 8.29 27.02 4.30
C CYS A 28 6.76 26.87 4.41
N GLN A 29 6.22 25.86 3.75
CA GLN A 29 4.81 25.51 3.85
C GLN A 29 4.65 24.20 4.63
N ASN A 30 3.78 24.22 5.63
CA ASN A 30 3.33 23.04 6.36
C ASN A 30 1.82 23.17 6.59
N GLU A 31 1.05 22.81 5.58
CA GLU A 31 -0.41 23.00 5.60
C GLU A 31 -1.13 22.12 6.63
N PHE A 32 -0.54 21.00 7.00
CA PHE A 32 -1.17 20.01 7.88
C PHE A 32 -0.32 19.69 9.10
N LYS A 33 -0.06 20.69 9.94
CA LYS A 33 0.79 20.63 11.16
C LYS A 33 0.50 19.45 12.11
N THR A 34 -0.68 18.85 12.05
CA THR A 34 -1.13 17.78 12.95
C THR A 34 -1.04 16.38 12.38
N TYR A 35 -0.55 16.21 11.13
CA TYR A 35 -0.52 14.91 10.48
C TYR A 35 0.89 14.49 10.10
N GLU A 36 1.13 13.18 10.16
CA GLU A 36 2.42 12.60 9.80
C GLU A 36 2.35 11.81 8.49
N TYR A 37 3.36 12.03 7.65
CA TYR A 37 3.55 11.32 6.38
C TYR A 37 4.39 10.08 6.60
N VAL A 38 3.77 9.01 7.06
CA VAL A 38 4.46 7.79 7.49
C VAL A 38 4.64 6.75 6.37
N LEU A 39 4.24 7.04 5.14
CA LEU A 39 4.22 6.08 4.02
C LEU A 39 5.58 5.43 3.71
N LEU A 40 6.69 6.08 4.06
CA LEU A 40 8.02 5.54 3.84
C LEU A 40 8.39 4.48 4.88
N HIS A 41 8.25 4.81 6.16
CA HIS A 41 8.83 4.07 7.28
C HIS A 41 7.81 3.29 8.13
N CYS A 42 6.51 3.41 7.83
CA CYS A 42 5.52 2.61 8.56
C CYS A 42 5.63 1.12 8.17
N PRO A 43 5.18 0.19 9.04
CA PRO A 43 5.11 -1.22 8.70
C PRO A 43 4.36 -1.44 7.37
N ASN A 44 4.95 -2.21 6.48
CA ASN A 44 4.54 -2.39 5.09
C ASN A 44 4.50 -1.08 4.27
N GLY A 45 5.29 -0.09 4.65
CA GLY A 45 5.57 1.11 3.86
C GLY A 45 6.61 0.85 2.77
N LEU A 46 7.14 1.95 2.21
CA LEU A 46 8.04 1.85 1.06
C LEU A 46 9.38 1.17 1.40
N PHE A 47 9.92 1.39 2.62
CA PHE A 47 11.17 0.75 3.06
C PHE A 47 11.00 -0.76 3.28
N ASP A 48 9.86 -1.21 3.81
CA ASP A 48 9.57 -2.64 3.93
C ASP A 48 9.40 -3.29 2.54
N LEU A 49 8.80 -2.56 1.60
CA LEU A 49 8.66 -3.02 0.22
C LEU A 49 10.03 -3.18 -0.45
N GLU A 50 10.93 -2.21 -0.24
CA GLU A 50 12.32 -2.26 -0.71
C GLU A 50 13.05 -3.50 -0.18
N ASP A 51 13.06 -3.71 1.13
CA ASP A 51 13.72 -4.86 1.77
C ASP A 51 13.20 -6.18 1.21
N LYS A 52 11.88 -6.32 1.11
CA LYS A 52 11.24 -7.55 0.63
C LYS A 52 11.50 -7.83 -0.85
N LEU A 53 11.58 -6.81 -1.70
CA LEU A 53 11.75 -6.97 -3.14
C LEU A 53 13.22 -7.02 -3.57
N LEU A 54 14.14 -6.35 -2.85
CA LEU A 54 15.54 -6.28 -3.26
C LEU A 54 16.44 -7.29 -2.53
N ILE A 55 16.18 -7.62 -1.26
CA ILE A 55 17.11 -8.42 -0.45
C ILE A 55 16.71 -9.90 -0.41
N GLY A 56 15.48 -10.24 -0.26
CA GLY A 56 15.07 -11.65 -0.07
C GLY A 56 13.93 -12.06 -0.99
N ASN A 57 13.95 -11.60 -2.23
CA ASN A 57 12.84 -11.76 -3.14
C ASN A 57 12.65 -13.21 -3.61
N ASN A 58 11.39 -13.61 -3.69
CA ASN A 58 10.90 -14.79 -4.39
C ASN A 58 9.44 -14.56 -4.76
N ALA A 59 8.86 -15.43 -5.57
CA ALA A 59 7.48 -15.26 -6.07
C ALA A 59 6.44 -15.03 -4.96
N ILE A 60 6.54 -15.75 -3.85
CA ILE A 60 5.60 -15.65 -2.72
C ILE A 60 5.82 -14.34 -1.97
N ARG A 61 7.08 -14.01 -1.69
CA ARG A 61 7.45 -12.79 -0.97
C ARG A 61 7.13 -11.54 -1.77
N SER A 62 7.30 -11.60 -3.09
CA SER A 62 6.92 -10.54 -4.01
C SER A 62 5.41 -10.23 -3.93
N ASP A 63 4.56 -11.25 -4.05
CA ASP A 63 3.11 -11.09 -3.95
C ASP A 63 2.69 -10.55 -2.57
N GLU A 64 3.25 -11.10 -1.50
CA GLU A 64 2.99 -10.63 -0.12
C GLU A 64 3.40 -9.16 0.05
N ALA A 65 4.60 -8.80 -0.40
CA ALA A 65 5.12 -7.44 -0.28
C ALA A 65 4.23 -6.41 -0.97
N ILE A 66 3.87 -6.67 -2.24
CA ILE A 66 3.03 -5.77 -3.04
C ILE A 66 1.63 -5.64 -2.42
N ARG A 67 1.00 -6.75 -1.99
CA ARG A 67 -0.33 -6.73 -1.35
C ARG A 67 -0.33 -6.03 -0.01
N SER A 68 0.69 -6.27 0.81
CA SER A 68 0.83 -5.64 2.11
C SER A 68 1.04 -4.14 1.98
N PHE A 69 1.88 -3.70 1.04
CA PHE A 69 2.08 -2.30 0.71
C PHE A 69 0.77 -1.64 0.24
N GLU A 70 0.09 -2.23 -0.75
CA GLU A 70 -1.20 -1.70 -1.24
C GLU A 70 -2.24 -1.61 -0.13
N THR A 71 -2.32 -2.63 0.72
CA THR A 71 -3.25 -2.66 1.87
C THR A 71 -2.92 -1.57 2.87
N GLN A 72 -1.64 -1.34 3.15
CA GLN A 72 -1.20 -0.28 4.05
C GLN A 72 -1.51 1.11 3.47
N MET A 73 -1.25 1.33 2.19
CA MET A 73 -1.59 2.60 1.53
C MET A 73 -3.10 2.85 1.54
N LYS A 74 -3.94 1.82 1.30
CA LYS A 74 -5.40 1.91 1.45
C LYS A 74 -5.84 2.25 2.87
N LYS A 75 -5.17 1.71 3.90
CA LYS A 75 -5.44 2.06 5.30
C LYS A 75 -5.12 3.53 5.57
N LEU A 76 -3.96 4.01 5.14
CA LEU A 76 -3.56 5.41 5.30
C LEU A 76 -4.51 6.36 4.55
N TYR A 77 -4.95 6.00 3.35
CA TYR A 77 -5.89 6.76 2.56
C TYR A 77 -7.24 6.92 3.24
N ASN A 78 -7.79 5.84 3.81
CA ASN A 78 -9.16 5.80 4.35
C ASN A 78 -9.29 6.19 5.84
N LYS A 79 -8.20 6.26 6.60
CA LYS A 79 -8.21 6.43 8.06
C LYS A 79 -8.54 7.87 8.45
N LYS A 80 -9.75 8.13 8.95
CA LYS A 80 -10.30 9.49 9.13
C LYS A 80 -10.11 10.11 10.51
N PHE A 81 -9.86 9.33 11.56
CA PHE A 81 -9.98 9.79 12.96
C PHE A 81 -8.69 9.65 13.78
N TRP A 82 -7.54 9.75 13.13
CA TRP A 82 -6.25 9.61 13.78
C TRP A 82 -5.23 10.59 13.18
N TRP A 83 -4.26 10.99 13.95
CA TRP A 83 -3.17 11.88 13.51
C TRP A 83 -2.27 11.30 12.40
N VAL A 84 -2.35 9.99 12.17
CA VAL A 84 -1.73 9.30 11.03
C VAL A 84 -2.79 8.81 10.08
N GLY A 85 -2.69 9.16 8.82
CA GLY A 85 -3.62 8.71 7.77
C GLY A 85 -4.45 9.83 7.19
N ASN A 86 -5.68 9.53 6.73
CA ASN A 86 -6.57 10.46 6.02
C ASN A 86 -5.93 11.08 4.76
N TYR A 87 -5.08 10.30 4.08
CA TYR A 87 -4.32 10.78 2.92
C TYR A 87 -5.22 11.22 1.76
N GLN A 88 -6.45 10.74 1.72
CA GLN A 88 -7.45 11.24 0.78
C GLN A 88 -7.67 12.76 0.90
N LYS A 89 -7.64 13.29 2.13
CA LYS A 89 -7.87 14.72 2.40
C LYS A 89 -6.55 15.50 2.48
N ILE A 90 -5.52 14.90 3.07
CA ILE A 90 -4.25 15.57 3.41
C ILE A 90 -3.33 15.64 2.21
N ILE A 91 -3.33 14.61 1.37
CA ILE A 91 -2.53 14.56 0.15
C ILE A 91 -3.42 14.87 -1.03
N SER A 92 -4.24 13.90 -1.45
CA SER A 92 -5.15 14.07 -2.59
C SER A 92 -6.08 12.87 -2.74
N SER A 93 -7.22 13.07 -3.38
CA SER A 93 -8.07 11.98 -3.86
C SER A 93 -7.37 11.09 -4.90
N ASN A 94 -6.31 11.58 -5.54
CA ASN A 94 -5.50 10.85 -6.53
C ASN A 94 -4.48 9.90 -5.89
N PHE A 95 -4.23 9.97 -4.57
CA PHE A 95 -3.21 9.19 -3.88
C PHE A 95 -3.23 7.70 -4.24
N MET A 96 -4.41 7.07 -4.23
CA MET A 96 -4.52 5.65 -4.57
C MET A 96 -4.24 5.36 -6.04
N LYS A 97 -4.62 6.27 -6.96
CA LYS A 97 -4.31 6.14 -8.39
C LYS A 97 -2.80 6.19 -8.63
N ILE A 98 -2.10 7.11 -7.96
CA ILE A 98 -0.63 7.24 -8.02
C ILE A 98 0.03 5.98 -7.44
N THR A 99 -0.52 5.45 -6.34
CA THR A 99 -0.03 4.20 -5.72
C THR A 99 -0.22 2.99 -6.65
N GLU A 100 -1.36 2.86 -7.29
CA GLU A 100 -1.63 1.78 -8.26
C GLU A 100 -0.71 1.88 -9.49
N GLU A 101 -0.46 3.07 -10.00
CA GLU A 101 0.50 3.30 -11.08
C GLU A 101 1.92 2.86 -10.68
N TYR A 102 2.36 3.24 -9.49
CA TYR A 102 3.65 2.81 -8.95
C TYR A 102 3.75 1.28 -8.84
N ILE A 103 2.74 0.63 -8.27
CA ILE A 103 2.69 -0.83 -8.16
C ILE A 103 2.76 -1.49 -9.53
N ASN A 104 2.05 -0.97 -10.52
CA ASN A 104 2.06 -1.51 -11.88
C ASN A 104 3.43 -1.36 -12.54
N ASN A 105 4.18 -0.31 -12.23
CA ASN A 105 5.51 -0.07 -12.80
C ASN A 105 6.59 -0.98 -12.21
N ILE A 106 6.46 -1.36 -10.93
CA ILE A 106 7.40 -2.29 -10.26
C ILE A 106 6.99 -3.76 -10.41
N GLN A 107 5.72 -4.04 -10.74
CA GLN A 107 5.21 -5.38 -11.00
C GLN A 107 5.54 -5.79 -12.44
N GLU A 108 6.07 -6.99 -12.65
CA GLU A 108 6.41 -7.48 -13.99
C GLU A 108 5.26 -8.26 -14.62
N PHE A 109 4.65 -9.15 -13.87
CA PHE A 109 3.51 -9.94 -14.37
C PHE A 109 2.63 -10.48 -13.24
N ASN A 110 1.41 -10.90 -13.64
CA ASN A 110 0.50 -11.64 -12.78
C ASN A 110 0.60 -13.14 -13.12
N PHE A 111 0.96 -13.94 -12.13
CA PHE A 111 0.93 -15.39 -12.25
C PHE A 111 -0.47 -15.92 -11.87
N PRO A 112 -1.11 -16.78 -12.70
CA PRO A 112 -2.48 -17.25 -12.44
C PRO A 112 -2.57 -18.32 -11.33
N GLY A 113 -1.53 -18.49 -10.55
CA GLY A 113 -1.46 -19.35 -9.37
C GLY A 113 -1.80 -18.59 -8.08
N TYR A 114 -1.83 -19.32 -6.99
CA TYR A 114 -2.06 -18.78 -5.65
C TYR A 114 -1.23 -19.54 -4.61
N TRP A 115 -1.02 -18.90 -3.47
CA TRP A 115 -0.37 -19.45 -2.31
C TRP A 115 -1.37 -19.67 -1.18
N TYR A 116 -1.09 -20.52 -0.20
CA TYR A 116 -2.03 -20.91 0.85
C TYR A 116 -2.63 -19.73 1.62
N THR A 117 -1.91 -18.61 1.77
CA THR A 117 -2.42 -17.40 2.41
C THR A 117 -3.60 -16.77 1.67
N HIS A 118 -3.74 -17.05 0.37
CA HIS A 118 -4.90 -16.63 -0.41
C HIS A 118 -6.16 -17.46 -0.10
N GLU A 119 -5.99 -18.60 0.57
CA GLU A 119 -7.06 -19.48 1.02
C GLU A 119 -7.55 -19.14 2.44
N GLU A 120 -6.94 -18.17 3.11
CA GLU A 120 -7.39 -17.74 4.43
C GLU A 120 -8.84 -17.24 4.38
N VAL A 121 -9.68 -17.91 5.17
CA VAL A 121 -11.12 -17.64 5.21
C VAL A 121 -11.36 -16.34 5.96
N ASN A 122 -11.55 -15.25 5.23
CA ASN A 122 -12.06 -14.03 5.79
C ASN A 122 -13.60 -14.09 6.00
N THR A 123 -14.15 -13.14 6.76
CA THR A 123 -15.58 -13.10 7.11
C THR A 123 -16.51 -13.17 5.88
N LYS A 124 -16.14 -12.47 4.79
CA LYS A 124 -16.92 -12.49 3.53
C LYS A 124 -16.89 -13.86 2.87
N MET A 125 -15.75 -14.53 2.93
CA MET A 125 -15.56 -15.86 2.38
C MET A 125 -16.26 -16.91 3.20
N PHE A 126 -16.27 -16.79 4.53
CA PHE A 126 -17.04 -17.65 5.43
C PHE A 126 -18.53 -17.66 5.06
N PHE A 127 -19.15 -16.50 4.84
CA PHE A 127 -20.54 -16.44 4.38
C PHE A 127 -20.75 -17.08 3.01
N LYS A 128 -19.82 -16.91 2.07
CA LYS A 128 -19.88 -17.61 0.76
C LYS A 128 -19.80 -19.14 0.90
N LEU A 129 -18.97 -19.62 1.83
CA LEU A 129 -18.84 -21.06 2.11
C LEU A 129 -20.09 -21.65 2.77
N LEU A 130 -20.75 -20.90 3.66
CA LEU A 130 -22.02 -21.32 4.29
C LEU A 130 -23.13 -21.55 3.23
N VAL A 131 -23.18 -20.71 2.21
CA VAL A 131 -24.19 -20.83 1.13
C VAL A 131 -23.81 -21.93 0.12
N ARG A 132 -22.54 -22.31 0.02
CA ARG A 132 -22.02 -23.27 -0.94
C ARG A 132 -22.61 -24.67 -0.74
N LYS A 133 -22.67 -25.17 0.50
CA LYS A 133 -23.16 -26.52 0.80
C LYS A 133 -24.61 -26.73 0.37
N PRO A 134 -25.59 -25.91 0.79
CA PRO A 134 -26.98 -26.09 0.37
C PRO A 134 -27.19 -25.90 -1.14
N LEU A 135 -26.49 -24.94 -1.77
CA LEU A 135 -26.58 -24.74 -3.20
C LEU A 135 -26.02 -25.93 -4.01
N LYS A 136 -24.95 -26.56 -3.53
CA LYS A 136 -24.41 -27.78 -4.17
C LYS A 136 -25.39 -28.93 -4.10
N ILE A 137 -26.13 -29.08 -3.02
CA ILE A 137 -27.15 -30.10 -2.84
C ILE A 137 -28.34 -29.83 -3.79
N LEU A 138 -28.84 -28.58 -3.83
CA LEU A 138 -29.96 -28.16 -4.67
C LEU A 138 -29.69 -28.25 -6.18
N THR A 139 -28.45 -27.99 -6.60
CA THR A 139 -28.09 -27.99 -8.03
C THR A 139 -27.51 -29.32 -8.54
N GLY A 140 -27.43 -30.34 -7.69
CA GLY A 140 -26.94 -31.67 -8.08
C GLY A 140 -25.52 -31.66 -8.65
N ASN A 141 -24.62 -30.86 -8.13
CA ASN A 141 -23.22 -30.66 -8.59
C ASN A 141 -23.07 -30.08 -10.01
N LYS A 142 -24.13 -29.61 -10.66
CA LYS A 142 -24.07 -29.05 -12.02
C LYS A 142 -23.39 -27.70 -12.12
N VAL A 143 -23.31 -26.95 -11.00
CA VAL A 143 -22.65 -25.64 -10.95
C VAL A 143 -21.20 -25.81 -10.52
N ARG A 144 -20.24 -25.44 -11.39
CA ARG A 144 -18.81 -25.39 -11.05
C ARG A 144 -18.53 -24.18 -10.14
N PHE A 145 -18.70 -24.36 -8.84
CA PHE A 145 -18.48 -23.34 -7.82
C PHE A 145 -17.06 -22.76 -7.79
N ASN A 146 -16.07 -23.44 -8.37
CA ASN A 146 -14.70 -22.92 -8.49
C ASN A 146 -14.60 -21.62 -9.29
N LYS A 147 -15.55 -21.33 -10.19
CA LYS A 147 -15.62 -20.01 -10.87
C LYS A 147 -16.21 -18.89 -10.00
N ILE A 148 -17.04 -19.24 -9.02
CA ILE A 148 -17.68 -18.27 -8.10
C ILE A 148 -16.75 -17.93 -6.94
N LEU A 149 -15.88 -18.85 -6.56
CA LEU A 149 -14.84 -18.70 -5.53
C LEU A 149 -13.48 -18.48 -6.20
N LYS A 150 -13.34 -17.47 -7.03
CA LYS A 150 -12.02 -17.05 -7.50
C LYS A 150 -11.29 -16.45 -6.30
N TYR A 151 -10.39 -17.22 -5.70
CA TYR A 151 -9.73 -16.94 -4.44
C TYR A 151 -8.76 -15.76 -4.51
N SER A 152 -8.19 -15.51 -5.68
CA SER A 152 -7.28 -14.38 -5.86
C SER A 152 -7.23 -13.93 -7.32
N ASP A 153 -6.77 -12.72 -7.52
CA ASP A 153 -6.47 -12.16 -8.84
C ASP A 153 -5.12 -12.69 -9.41
N GLY A 154 -4.63 -13.79 -8.86
CA GLY A 154 -3.31 -14.33 -9.15
C GLY A 154 -2.23 -13.73 -8.27
N MET A 155 -0.99 -14.26 -8.37
CA MET A 155 0.16 -13.74 -7.64
C MET A 155 0.78 -12.58 -8.43
N ARG A 156 1.10 -11.50 -7.75
CA ARG A 156 1.79 -10.34 -8.30
C ARG A 156 3.30 -10.56 -8.20
N ILE A 157 3.96 -10.73 -9.33
CA ILE A 157 5.38 -11.04 -9.38
C ILE A 157 6.18 -9.81 -9.77
N SER A 158 7.21 -9.53 -8.99
CA SER A 158 8.21 -8.51 -9.24
C SER A 158 9.61 -9.08 -9.02
N TYR A 159 10.46 -8.95 -10.01
CA TYR A 159 11.91 -9.19 -9.92
C TYR A 159 12.67 -7.91 -10.28
N VAL A 160 12.06 -6.78 -9.93
CA VAL A 160 12.61 -5.45 -10.20
C VAL A 160 14.05 -5.35 -9.64
N ASP A 161 14.96 -4.84 -10.45
CA ASP A 161 16.31 -4.50 -9.99
C ASP A 161 16.31 -3.20 -9.17
N SER A 162 17.39 -2.97 -8.42
CA SER A 162 17.50 -1.80 -7.53
C SER A 162 17.41 -0.47 -8.27
N ASN A 163 17.98 -0.35 -9.47
CA ASN A 163 17.97 0.90 -10.22
C ASN A 163 16.53 1.28 -10.61
N LYS A 164 15.82 0.34 -11.21
CA LYS A 164 14.41 0.54 -11.59
C LYS A 164 13.54 0.77 -10.36
N PHE A 165 13.76 0.03 -9.25
CA PHE A 165 13.01 0.22 -8.01
C PHE A 165 13.17 1.65 -7.48
N TYR A 166 14.40 2.15 -7.38
CA TYR A 166 14.64 3.52 -6.88
C TYR A 166 14.12 4.58 -7.84
N GLU A 167 14.29 4.40 -9.15
CA GLU A 167 13.74 5.33 -10.14
C GLU A 167 12.21 5.48 -10.00
N GLU A 168 11.48 4.37 -9.96
CA GLU A 168 10.02 4.37 -9.84
C GLU A 168 9.57 4.86 -8.45
N SER A 169 10.32 4.53 -7.38
CA SER A 169 10.05 5.04 -6.03
C SER A 169 10.23 6.55 -5.93
N HIS A 170 11.26 7.11 -6.56
CA HIS A 170 11.45 8.56 -6.65
C HIS A 170 10.28 9.21 -7.41
N LYS A 171 9.88 8.67 -8.57
CA LYS A 171 8.72 9.18 -9.33
C LYS A 171 7.44 9.14 -8.49
N TYR A 172 7.22 8.06 -7.76
CA TYR A 172 6.08 7.91 -6.85
C TYR A 172 6.03 8.98 -5.78
N ILE A 173 7.16 9.18 -5.07
CA ILE A 173 7.28 10.19 -4.02
C ILE A 173 7.07 11.60 -4.61
N TYR A 174 7.69 11.91 -5.75
CA TYR A 174 7.54 13.21 -6.41
C TYR A 174 6.08 13.50 -6.77
N LYS A 175 5.36 12.55 -7.36
CA LYS A 175 3.93 12.72 -7.66
C LYS A 175 3.09 12.99 -6.41
N ILE A 176 3.38 12.30 -5.30
CA ILE A 176 2.69 12.56 -4.02
C ILE A 176 2.96 13.97 -3.53
N ILE A 177 4.21 14.44 -3.62
CA ILE A 177 4.59 15.79 -3.17
C ILE A 177 3.94 16.87 -4.04
N GLU A 178 3.81 16.64 -5.35
CA GLU A 178 3.11 17.56 -6.24
C GLU A 178 1.63 17.69 -5.88
N GLU A 179 1.00 16.64 -5.39
CA GLU A 179 -0.41 16.66 -4.96
C GLU A 179 -0.62 17.39 -3.61
N ILE A 180 0.41 17.50 -2.76
CA ILE A 180 0.33 18.20 -1.48
C ILE A 180 0.39 19.73 -1.65
N SER A 181 0.72 20.22 -2.80
CA SER A 181 1.05 21.64 -3.04
C SER A 181 -0.08 22.44 -3.69
#